data_b2f801f069ae365e510c018cd56dbe08
#
_entry.id   b2f801f069ae365e510c018cd56dbe08
#
_cell.length_a   1.000
_cell.length_b   1.000
_cell.length_c   1.000
_cell.angle_alpha   90.00
_cell.angle_beta   90.00
_cell.angle_gamma   90.00
#
_symmetry.space_group_name_H-M   'P 1'
#
loop_
_entity.id
_entity.type
_entity.pdbx_description
1 polymer ?
#
loop_
_entity_poly.entity_id
_entity_poly.type
_entity_poly.pdbx_seq_one_letter_code
_entity_poly.pdbx_strand_id
1 'polypeptide(L)' 'GAGRGEGGWFPVTRAVVSYDHPHHALLEDAINIDFVNPALGPGARAAVELTLQSAKELGIALARAVAAAEREESARFRRT' A
#
# COMPACT_ATOMS: atom_id res chain seq x y z
N GLY A 1 2.87 9.67 -3.29
CA GLY A 1 3.67 8.55 -3.79
C GLY A 1 3.43 8.25 -5.26
N ALA A 2 4.04 7.21 -5.75
CA ALA A 2 3.88 6.80 -7.14
C ALA A 2 3.65 5.28 -7.20
N GLY A 3 2.79 4.87 -8.12
CA GLY A 3 2.49 3.48 -8.35
C GLY A 3 2.61 3.14 -9.83
N ARG A 4 2.74 1.87 -10.14
CA ARG A 4 2.81 1.42 -11.52
C ARG A 4 1.54 0.67 -11.89
N GLY A 5 0.79 1.23 -12.84
CA GLY A 5 -0.41 0.62 -13.40
C GLY A 5 -0.19 0.21 -14.85
N GLU A 6 -1.26 -0.13 -15.54
CA GLU A 6 -1.20 -0.56 -16.95
C GLU A 6 -0.59 0.49 -17.88
N GLY A 7 -0.84 1.76 -17.61
CA GLY A 7 -0.31 2.88 -18.41
C GLY A 7 1.08 3.35 -17.99
N GLY A 8 1.73 2.68 -17.05
CA GLY A 8 3.03 3.07 -16.51
C GLY A 8 2.92 3.65 -15.10
N TRP A 9 3.88 4.49 -14.73
CA TRP A 9 3.90 5.12 -13.41
C TRP A 9 2.87 6.26 -13.33
N PHE A 10 2.18 6.34 -12.20
CA PHE A 10 1.23 7.42 -11.93
C PHE A 10 1.37 7.89 -10.48
N PRO A 11 1.08 9.18 -10.18
CA PRO A 11 1.06 9.63 -8.79
C PRO A 11 -0.10 8.99 -8.05
N VAL A 12 0.20 8.40 -6.90
CA VAL A 12 -0.81 7.79 -6.02
C VAL A 12 -1.27 8.84 -5.03
N THR A 13 -2.57 9.06 -4.96
CA THR A 13 -3.16 10.02 -4.02
C THR A 13 -3.95 9.37 -2.90
N ARG A 14 -4.26 8.08 -3.06
CA ARG A 14 -5.06 7.36 -2.07
C ARG A 14 -4.71 5.88 -2.04
N ALA A 15 -4.68 5.31 -0.85
CA ALA A 15 -4.65 3.87 -0.65
C ALA A 15 -5.96 3.47 0.02
N VAL A 16 -6.65 2.51 -0.57
CA VAL A 16 -7.90 1.97 -0.02
C VAL A 16 -7.64 0.55 0.41
N VAL A 17 -7.86 0.28 1.69
CA VAL A 17 -7.65 -1.05 2.26
C VAL A 17 -9.01 -1.59 2.68
N SER A 18 -9.33 -2.79 2.25
CA SER A 18 -10.60 -3.42 2.57
C SER A 18 -10.44 -4.90 2.85
N TYR A 19 -11.37 -5.42 3.62
CA TYR A 19 -11.51 -6.84 3.89
C TYR A 19 -12.66 -7.38 3.04
N ASP A 20 -12.41 -8.48 2.36
CA ASP A 20 -13.43 -9.09 1.52
C ASP A 20 -13.26 -10.60 1.45
N HIS A 21 -14.33 -11.29 1.09
CA HIS A 21 -14.28 -12.71 0.84
C HIS A 21 -13.99 -12.92 -0.65
N PRO A 22 -12.93 -13.66 -1.01
CA PRO A 22 -12.63 -13.89 -2.42
C PRO A 22 -13.72 -14.72 -3.06
N HIS A 23 -14.29 -14.21 -4.15
CA HIS A 23 -15.37 -14.89 -4.87
C HIS A 23 -14.87 -16.06 -5.73
N HIS A 24 -13.61 -16.07 -6.06
CA HIS A 24 -13.04 -17.02 -7.01
C HIS A 24 -12.00 -17.96 -6.43
N ALA A 25 -11.60 -17.75 -5.20
CA ALA A 25 -10.63 -18.61 -4.55
C ALA A 25 -11.31 -19.37 -3.42
N LEU A 26 -11.05 -20.65 -3.34
CA LEU A 26 -11.40 -21.50 -2.21
C LEU A 26 -10.53 -21.14 -0.99
N LEU A 27 -10.09 -19.91 -0.94
CA LEU A 27 -9.12 -19.46 0.00
C LEU A 27 -9.73 -18.52 1.01
N GLU A 28 -9.03 -18.45 2.09
CA GLU A 28 -9.28 -17.61 3.24
C GLU A 28 -9.57 -16.15 2.86
N ASP A 29 -10.07 -15.43 3.82
CA ASP A 29 -10.38 -14.01 3.72
C ASP A 29 -9.21 -13.21 3.15
N ALA A 30 -9.52 -12.30 2.26
CA ALA A 30 -8.52 -11.49 1.58
C ALA A 30 -8.51 -10.06 2.08
N ILE A 31 -7.33 -9.50 2.20
CA ILE A 31 -7.12 -8.07 2.40
C ILE A 31 -6.77 -7.47 1.05
N ASN A 32 -7.59 -6.55 0.58
CA ASN A 32 -7.38 -5.87 -0.69
C ASN A 32 -6.80 -4.49 -0.45
N ILE A 33 -5.77 -4.14 -1.21
CA ILE A 33 -5.19 -2.81 -1.18
C ILE A 33 -5.20 -2.25 -2.58
N ASP A 34 -5.86 -1.11 -2.75
CA ASP A 34 -5.91 -0.37 -4.00
C ASP A 34 -5.16 0.95 -3.84
N PHE A 35 -4.15 1.15 -4.66
CA PHE A 35 -3.46 2.43 -4.76
C PHE A 35 -4.01 3.15 -5.99
N VAL A 36 -4.61 4.31 -5.78
CA VAL A 36 -5.37 4.96 -6.86
C VAL A 36 -5.08 6.45 -6.97
N ASN A 37 -5.41 6.99 -8.13
CA ASN A 37 -5.55 8.42 -8.34
C ASN A 37 -6.85 8.64 -9.11
N PRO A 38 -7.97 8.90 -8.42
CA PRO A 38 -9.27 9.04 -9.07
C PRO A 38 -9.34 10.15 -10.12
N ALA A 39 -8.52 11.19 -9.95
CA ALA A 39 -8.49 12.32 -10.91
C ALA A 39 -7.96 11.90 -12.29
N LEU A 40 -7.19 10.82 -12.36
CA LEU A 40 -6.62 10.33 -13.62
C LEU A 40 -7.44 9.20 -14.25
N GLY A 41 -8.59 8.86 -13.67
CA GLY A 41 -9.46 7.84 -14.19
C GLY A 41 -9.13 6.43 -13.69
N PRO A 42 -9.91 5.41 -14.12
CA PRO A 42 -9.81 4.04 -13.60
C PRO A 42 -8.51 3.32 -13.95
N GLY A 43 -7.76 3.78 -14.96
CA GLY A 43 -6.48 3.19 -15.34
C GLY A 43 -5.35 3.51 -14.36
N ALA A 44 -5.51 4.57 -13.55
CA ALA A 44 -4.53 4.95 -12.54
C ALA A 44 -4.80 4.19 -11.24
N ARG A 45 -4.49 2.90 -11.29
CA ARG A 45 -4.78 1.97 -10.20
C ARG A 45 -3.74 0.85 -10.16
N ALA A 46 -3.28 0.53 -8.97
CA ALA A 46 -2.49 -0.67 -8.72
C ALA A 46 -3.13 -1.40 -7.54
N ALA A 47 -3.52 -2.64 -7.74
CA ALA A 47 -4.26 -3.41 -6.74
C ALA A 47 -3.49 -4.66 -6.36
N VAL A 48 -3.55 -5.02 -5.08
CA VAL A 48 -3.03 -6.28 -4.57
C VAL A 48 -4.05 -6.93 -3.65
N GLU A 49 -4.02 -8.26 -3.63
CA GLU A 49 -4.83 -9.06 -2.74
C GLU A 49 -3.89 -9.91 -1.89
N LEU A 50 -4.04 -9.83 -0.59
CA LEU A 50 -3.15 -10.49 0.36
C LEU A 50 -3.93 -11.44 1.25
N THR A 51 -3.28 -12.54 1.64
CA THR A 51 -3.82 -13.36 2.72
C THR A 51 -3.75 -12.57 4.03
N LEU A 52 -4.50 -13.00 5.01
CA LEU A 52 -4.48 -12.37 6.33
C LEU A 52 -3.07 -12.35 6.92
N GLN A 53 -2.34 -13.45 6.79
CA GLN A 53 -0.97 -13.55 7.30
C GLN A 53 -0.02 -12.59 6.57
N SER A 54 -0.08 -12.55 5.25
CA SER A 54 0.75 -11.63 4.46
C SER A 54 0.44 -10.17 4.77
N ALA A 55 -0.83 -9.85 4.99
CA ALA A 55 -1.23 -8.49 5.36
C ALA A 55 -0.66 -8.09 6.73
N LYS A 56 -0.66 -9.00 7.70
CA LYS A 56 -0.04 -8.75 9.00
C LYS A 56 1.46 -8.46 8.87
N GLU A 57 2.15 -9.26 8.08
CA GLU A 57 3.57 -9.10 7.84
C GLU A 57 3.88 -7.77 7.16
N LEU A 58 3.08 -7.40 6.17
CA LEU A 58 3.20 -6.11 5.51
C LEU A 58 3.01 -4.96 6.48
N GLY A 59 2.00 -5.04 7.34
CA GLY A 59 1.74 -4.01 8.35
C GLY A 59 2.91 -3.81 9.29
N ILE A 60 3.53 -4.90 9.75
CA ILE A 60 4.71 -4.84 10.62
C ILE A 60 5.90 -4.23 9.87
N ALA A 61 6.14 -4.70 8.64
CA ALA A 61 7.26 -4.19 7.84
C ALA A 61 7.11 -2.70 7.54
N LEU A 62 5.90 -2.26 7.22
CA LEU A 62 5.61 -0.86 6.95
C LEU A 62 5.83 0.00 8.20
N ALA A 63 5.34 -0.44 9.34
CA ALA A 63 5.52 0.28 10.61
C ALA A 63 7.00 0.43 10.97
N ARG A 64 7.81 -0.61 10.75
CA ARG A 64 9.25 -0.58 10.99
C ARG A 64 9.97 0.40 10.07
N ALA A 65 9.60 0.42 8.79
CA ALA A 65 10.20 1.32 7.81
C ALA A 65 9.90 2.78 8.14
N VAL A 66 8.64 3.07 8.50
CA VAL A 66 8.23 4.42 8.90
C VAL A 66 8.98 4.86 10.14
N ALA A 67 9.07 4.00 11.15
CA ALA A 67 9.80 4.31 12.39
C ALA A 67 11.29 4.58 12.13
N ALA A 68 11.90 3.80 11.24
CA ALA A 68 13.30 4.03 10.87
C ALA A 68 13.50 5.37 10.16
N ALA A 69 12.58 5.71 9.24
CA ALA A 69 12.63 6.99 8.53
C ALA A 69 12.46 8.17 9.49
N GLU A 70 11.54 8.06 10.42
CA GLU A 70 11.31 9.11 11.42
C GLU A 70 12.53 9.34 12.30
N ARG A 71 13.21 8.26 12.71
CA ARG A 71 14.45 8.38 13.50
C ARG A 71 15.55 9.08 12.72
N GLU A 72 15.66 8.77 11.45
CA GLU A 72 16.67 9.37 10.59
C GLU A 72 16.39 10.85 10.36
N GLU A 73 15.14 11.23 10.14
CA GLU A 73 14.75 12.62 10.01
C GLU A 73 15.04 13.41 11.30
N SER A 74 14.70 12.84 12.45
CA SER A 74 15.01 13.46 13.75
C SER A 74 16.50 13.68 13.94
N ALA A 75 17.32 12.72 13.53
CA ALA A 75 18.78 12.85 13.61
C ALA A 75 19.31 13.97 12.72
N ARG A 76 18.74 14.16 11.53
CA ARG A 76 19.09 15.26 10.62
C ARG A 76 18.80 16.62 11.26
N PHE A 77 17.63 16.78 11.85
CA PHE A 77 17.24 18.02 12.50
C PHE A 77 18.13 18.35 13.69
N ARG A 78 18.61 17.35 14.41
CA ARG A 78 19.51 17.55 15.56
C ARG A 78 20.93 17.94 15.18
N ARG A 79 21.34 17.71 13.95
CA ARG A 79 22.68 18.01 13.45
C ARG A 79 22.83 19.42 12.90
N THR A 80 21.74 20.11 12.76
CA THR A 80 21.74 21.53 12.38
C THR A 80 21.55 22.41 13.62
#